data_dd715cbdfb506d93b99b94555b2c34b1
#
_entry.id   dd715cbdfb506d93b99b94555b2c34b1
#
_cell.length_a   1.000
_cell.length_b   1.000
_cell.length_c   1.000
_cell.angle_alpha   90.00
_cell.angle_beta   90.00
_cell.angle_gamma   90.00
#
_symmetry.space_group_name_H-M   'P 1'
#
loop_
_entity.id
_entity.type
_entity.pdbx_description
1 polymer ?
#
loop_
_entity_poly.entity_id
_entity_poly.type
_entity_poly.pdbx_seq_one_letter_code
_entity_poly.pdbx_strand_id
1 'polypeptide(L)' 'ASVKEILLENLEASPNYSSVLVISLDKDGEVNLGYSYESSLQALGMLEVAKNYILNDNN' A
#
# COMPACT_ATOMS: atom_id res chain seq x y z
N ALA A 1 -4.88 -8.27 11.86
CA ALA A 1 -3.46 -8.52 11.54
C ALA A 1 -2.58 -7.38 12.05
N SER A 2 -1.36 -7.67 12.49
CA SER A 2 -0.42 -6.65 12.95
C SER A 2 0.30 -6.01 11.75
N VAL A 3 0.94 -4.87 12.00
CA VAL A 3 1.80 -4.21 11.00
C VAL A 3 2.86 -5.18 10.51
N LYS A 4 3.52 -5.89 11.43
CA LYS A 4 4.57 -6.84 11.08
C LYS A 4 4.05 -7.96 10.18
N GLU A 5 2.88 -8.51 10.50
CA GLU A 5 2.28 -9.60 9.71
C GLU A 5 1.97 -9.15 8.28
N ILE A 6 1.39 -7.95 8.12
CA ILE A 6 1.09 -7.41 6.79
C ILE A 6 2.37 -7.22 5.98
N LEU A 7 3.41 -6.66 6.61
CA LEU A 7 4.69 -6.45 5.92
C LEU A 7 5.33 -7.77 5.50
N LEU A 8 5.29 -8.79 6.38
CA LEU A 8 5.84 -10.11 6.07
C LEU A 8 5.08 -10.80 4.93
N GLU A 9 3.75 -10.76 4.97
CA GLU A 9 2.93 -11.33 3.90
C GLU A 9 3.27 -10.72 2.55
N ASN A 10 3.42 -9.40 2.52
CA ASN A 10 3.76 -8.71 1.28
C ASN A 10 5.19 -8.97 0.82
N LEU A 11 6.12 -9.12 1.77
CA LEU A 11 7.49 -9.49 1.44
C LEU A 11 7.51 -10.88 0.78
N GLU A 12 6.80 -11.84 1.33
CA GLU A 12 6.71 -13.19 0.77
C GLU A 12 6.05 -13.21 -0.61
N ALA A 13 5.03 -12.37 -0.82
CA ALA A 13 4.32 -12.29 -2.08
C ALA A 13 5.05 -11.42 -3.12
N SER A 14 6.08 -10.69 -2.71
CA SER A 14 6.74 -9.69 -3.56
C SER A 14 7.25 -10.21 -4.91
N PRO A 15 7.67 -11.48 -5.08
CA PRO A 15 8.03 -11.97 -6.40
C PRO A 15 6.89 -11.91 -7.44
N ASN A 16 5.65 -11.80 -6.98
CA ASN A 16 4.47 -11.70 -7.85
C ASN A 16 4.08 -10.25 -8.15
N TYR A 17 4.77 -9.27 -7.58
CA TYR A 17 4.42 -7.85 -7.73
C TYR A 17 5.27 -7.20 -8.81
N SER A 18 4.65 -6.37 -9.63
CA SER A 18 5.37 -5.51 -10.57
C SER A 18 5.65 -4.13 -9.97
N SER A 19 4.80 -3.69 -9.07
CA SER A 19 4.92 -2.38 -8.40
C SER A 19 4.33 -2.45 -7.01
N VAL A 20 4.77 -1.58 -6.13
CA VAL A 20 4.25 -1.52 -4.77
C VAL A 20 4.24 -0.09 -4.25
N LEU A 21 3.21 0.22 -3.48
CA LEU A 21 3.12 1.43 -2.67
C LEU A 21 2.89 0.99 -1.24
N VAL A 22 3.67 1.53 -0.32
CA VAL A 22 3.48 1.29 1.12
C VAL A 22 3.21 2.64 1.78
N ILE A 23 2.03 2.78 2.35
CA ILE A 23 1.63 3.98 3.06
C ILE A 23 1.55 3.61 4.53
N SER A 24 2.26 4.33 5.36
CA SER A 24 2.30 4.06 6.80
C SER A 24 2.06 5.32 7.60
N LEU A 25 1.47 5.15 8.78
CA LEU A 25 1.29 6.21 9.75
C LEU A 25 2.20 5.89 10.92
N ASP A 26 3.14 6.77 11.22
CA ASP A 26 4.07 6.54 12.32
C ASP A 26 3.49 7.00 13.66
N LYS A 27 4.25 6.78 14.73
CA LYS A 27 3.80 7.10 16.08
C LYS A 27 3.71 8.60 16.36
N ASP A 28 4.37 9.40 15.51
CA ASP A 28 4.31 10.86 15.60
C ASP A 28 3.11 11.44 14.82
N GLY A 29 2.33 10.57 14.16
CA GLY A 29 1.17 10.99 13.40
C GLY A 29 1.50 11.41 11.98
N GLU A 30 2.69 11.11 11.48
CA GLU A 30 3.09 11.47 10.12
C GLU A 30 2.84 10.30 9.16
N VAL A 31 2.42 10.64 7.94
CA VAL A 31 2.22 9.67 6.87
C VAL A 31 3.51 9.55 6.07
N ASN A 32 3.97 8.30 5.92
CA ASN A 32 5.17 7.98 5.15
C ASN A 32 4.79 7.18 3.92
N LEU A 33 5.50 7.39 2.83
CA LEU A 33 5.27 6.71 1.57
C LEU A 33 6.56 6.03 1.10
N GLY A 34 6.51 4.69 1.00
CA GLY A 34 7.54 3.91 0.33
C GLY A 34 6.98 3.41 -1.00
N TYR A 35 7.77 3.45 -2.04
CA TYR A 35 7.22 3.09 -3.35
C TYR A 35 8.27 2.52 -4.30
N SER A 36 7.76 1.65 -5.19
CA SER A 36 8.44 1.21 -6.39
C SER A 36 7.36 1.12 -7.47
N TYR A 37 7.35 2.06 -8.40
CA TYR A 37 6.36 2.08 -9.48
C TYR A 37 6.96 2.67 -10.76
N GLU A 38 6.34 2.36 -11.90
CA GLU A 38 6.87 2.78 -13.21
C GLU A 38 6.53 4.23 -13.55
N SER A 39 5.39 4.73 -13.08
CA SER A 39 4.97 6.11 -13.38
C SER A 39 4.06 6.64 -12.30
N SER A 40 4.02 7.97 -12.20
CA SER A 40 3.11 8.65 -11.26
C SER A 40 1.64 8.36 -11.58
N LEU A 41 1.32 8.24 -12.84
CA LEU A 41 -0.06 7.92 -13.27
C LEU A 41 -0.46 6.52 -12.79
N GLN A 42 0.44 5.55 -12.90
CA GLN A 42 0.22 4.21 -12.39
C GLN A 42 0.00 4.24 -10.87
N ALA A 43 0.85 4.97 -10.15
CA ALA A 43 0.75 5.08 -8.69
C ALA A 43 -0.58 5.70 -8.27
N LEU A 44 -1.01 6.76 -8.94
CA LEU A 44 -2.28 7.43 -8.65
C LEU A 44 -3.47 6.50 -8.93
N GLY A 45 -3.40 5.71 -10.02
CA GLY A 45 -4.42 4.72 -10.32
C GLY A 45 -4.52 3.64 -9.24
N MET A 46 -3.38 3.17 -8.76
CA MET A 46 -3.33 2.19 -7.66
C MET A 46 -3.96 2.74 -6.39
N LEU A 47 -3.66 3.99 -6.06
CA LEU A 47 -4.22 4.66 -4.88
C LEU A 47 -5.74 4.81 -4.99
N GLU A 48 -6.25 5.13 -6.17
CA GLU A 48 -7.69 5.26 -6.38
C GLU A 48 -8.40 3.92 -6.20
N VAL A 49 -7.85 2.85 -6.72
CA VAL A 49 -8.40 1.50 -6.54
C VAL A 49 -8.37 1.12 -5.06
N ALA A 50 -7.26 1.39 -4.38
CA ALA A 50 -7.13 1.09 -2.95
C ALA A 50 -8.15 1.86 -2.12
N LYS A 51 -8.35 3.14 -2.44
CA LYS A 51 -9.36 3.97 -1.79
C LYS A 51 -10.75 3.35 -1.93
N ASN A 52 -11.10 2.89 -3.12
CA ASN A 52 -12.42 2.28 -3.37
C ASN A 52 -12.59 0.97 -2.59
N TYR A 53 -11.55 0.16 -2.47
CA TYR A 53 -11.60 -1.04 -1.65
C TYR A 53 -11.90 -0.70 -0.19
N ILE A 54 -11.23 0.31 0.36
CA ILE A 54 -11.45 0.73 1.74
C ILE A 54 -12.87 1.25 1.93
N LEU A 55 -13.36 2.06 1.00
CA LEU A 55 -14.72 2.60 1.06
C LEU A 55 -15.77 1.50 1.00
N ASN A 56 -15.57 0.49 0.18
CA ASN A 56 -16.50 -0.63 0.04
C ASN A 56 -16.52 -1.54 1.28
N ASP A 57 -15.38 -1.72 1.92
CA ASP A 57 -15.30 -2.52 3.14
C ASP A 57 -16.06 -1.89 4.31
N ASN A 58 -16.26 -0.57 4.29
CA ASN A 58 -16.94 0.17 5.35
C ASN A 58 -18.46 0.32 5.11
N ASN A 59 -18.96 -0.27 4.05
CA ASN A 59 -20.41 -0.27 3.73
C ASN A 59 -21.05 -1.65 4.07
#